data_1ad2407226cb79713ca25e0c530b5612
#
_entry.id   1ad2407226cb79713ca25e0c530b5612
#
_cell.length_a   1.000
_cell.length_b   1.000
_cell.length_c   1.000
_cell.angle_alpha   90.00
_cell.angle_beta   90.00
_cell.angle_gamma   90.00
#
_symmetry.space_group_name_H-M   'P 1'
#
loop_
_entity.id
_entity.type
_entity.pdbx_description
1 polymer ?
#
loop_
_entity_poly.entity_id
_entity_poly.type
_entity_poly.pdbx_seq_one_letter_code
_entity_poly.pdbx_strand_id
1 'polypeptide(L)'
;MIHKIIAIFTDKRGDFMELRTDLAVEAREIAGEDVGGVDFVQYSENGLDISRLEVKTRKARQQLGKEEGTYITVELPSLTDNFTETDERLITIGKEIRRLLPVNGLVLVVGLGNPEITPDSLGPKTSSRVLATRHISGEIARSTGLDRLRPVAVMATGVTGQTGIETGEYILSIVCLLYTS
;
A
#
# COMPACT_ATOMS: atom_id res chain seq x y z
N MET A 1 -11.98 5.52 13.27
CA MET A 1 -11.09 6.40 12.46
C MET A 1 -10.41 5.51 11.43
N ILE A 2 -10.70 5.70 10.13
CA ILE A 2 -10.13 4.88 9.05
C ILE A 2 -8.74 5.43 8.77
N HIS A 3 -7.70 4.67 9.07
CA HIS A 3 -6.37 4.99 8.55
C HIS A 3 -6.30 4.47 7.11
N LYS A 4 -6.38 5.37 6.14
CA LYS A 4 -6.11 5.01 4.73
C LYS A 4 -4.62 4.83 4.57
N ILE A 5 -4.24 3.67 4.10
CA ILE A 5 -2.86 3.28 3.86
C ILE A 5 -2.74 3.00 2.37
N ILE A 6 -1.89 3.73 1.68
CA ILE A 6 -1.56 3.47 0.28
C ILE A 6 -0.05 3.25 0.23
N ALA A 7 0.36 2.03 -0.08
CA ALA A 7 1.75 1.72 -0.40
C ALA A 7 1.85 1.50 -1.91
N ILE A 8 2.69 2.27 -2.57
CA ILE A 8 2.94 2.16 -4.00
C ILE A 8 4.36 1.64 -4.18
N PHE A 9 4.49 0.52 -4.86
CA PHE A 9 5.78 -0.07 -5.24
C PHE A 9 5.99 0.13 -6.73
N THR A 10 7.12 0.72 -7.12
CA THR A 10 7.48 0.94 -8.52
C THR A 10 8.79 0.25 -8.86
N ASP A 11 8.88 -0.32 -10.07
CA ASP A 11 10.10 -0.94 -10.61
C ASP A 11 10.82 0.06 -11.53
N LYS A 12 12.09 0.36 -11.23
CA LYS A 12 12.95 1.16 -12.10
C LYS A 12 13.49 0.30 -13.24
N ARG A 13 12.69 -0.01 -14.26
CA ARG A 13 13.22 -0.48 -15.54
C ARG A 13 13.42 0.69 -16.48
N GLY A 14 14.71 0.84 -16.86
CA GLY A 14 15.23 1.94 -17.63
C GLY A 14 14.39 2.43 -18.78
N ASP A 15 14.52 3.74 -19.05
CA ASP A 15 14.19 4.48 -20.27
C ASP A 15 12.87 4.10 -20.95
N PHE A 16 11.75 4.48 -20.37
CA PHE A 16 10.62 4.94 -21.14
C PHE A 16 9.93 6.11 -20.43
N MET A 17 10.01 7.24 -21.09
CA MET A 17 9.30 8.48 -20.95
C MET A 17 8.20 8.54 -19.87
N GLU A 18 8.50 9.24 -18.81
CA GLU A 18 7.64 10.18 -18.07
C GLU A 18 6.13 9.96 -18.13
N LEU A 19 5.66 8.95 -17.42
CA LEU A 19 4.44 9.09 -16.64
C LEU A 19 4.86 8.94 -15.17
N ARG A 20 5.59 9.92 -14.72
CA ARG A 20 5.85 10.17 -13.31
C ARG A 20 4.57 10.72 -12.68
N THR A 21 3.62 9.86 -12.41
CA THR A 21 2.68 10.10 -11.32
C THR A 21 3.45 9.94 -10.01
N ASP A 22 4.55 10.66 -9.94
CA ASP A 22 5.47 10.57 -8.84
C ASP A 22 4.89 11.34 -7.67
N LEU A 23 4.28 10.62 -6.74
CA LEU A 23 4.06 11.13 -5.39
C LEU A 23 5.30 11.86 -4.88
N ALA A 24 6.50 11.40 -5.24
CA ALA A 24 7.77 12.02 -4.86
C ALA A 24 8.03 13.33 -5.59
N VAL A 25 7.69 13.46 -6.89
CA VAL A 25 7.84 14.72 -7.63
C VAL A 25 6.81 15.73 -7.18
N GLU A 26 5.54 15.34 -7.09
CA GLU A 26 4.48 16.20 -6.54
C GLU A 26 4.80 16.62 -5.10
N ALA A 27 5.30 15.72 -4.27
CA ALA A 27 5.68 16.04 -2.90
C ALA A 27 6.94 16.92 -2.84
N ARG A 28 7.85 16.84 -3.81
CA ARG A 28 9.02 17.73 -3.93
C ARG A 28 8.63 19.13 -4.40
N GLU A 29 7.70 19.23 -5.32
CA GLU A 29 7.12 20.51 -5.75
C GLU A 29 6.34 21.17 -4.59
N ILE A 30 5.61 20.36 -3.82
CA ILE A 30 4.84 20.81 -2.66
C ILE A 30 5.72 21.12 -1.45
N ALA A 31 6.81 20.38 -1.21
CA ALA A 31 7.77 20.68 -0.13
C ALA A 31 8.52 22.00 -0.37
N GLY A 32 8.48 22.54 -1.59
CA GLY A 32 8.91 23.91 -1.89
C GLY A 32 7.88 24.98 -1.53
N GLU A 33 6.61 24.63 -1.34
CA GLU A 33 5.55 25.50 -0.83
C GLU A 33 5.17 25.03 0.57
N ASP A 34 5.15 25.91 1.55
CA ASP A 34 4.76 25.63 2.94
C ASP A 34 3.27 25.29 3.03
N VAL A 35 2.92 24.07 2.60
CA VAL A 35 1.56 23.53 2.69
C VAL A 35 1.36 23.00 4.10
N GLY A 36 0.80 23.84 4.97
CA GLY A 36 0.49 23.42 6.34
C GLY A 36 -0.37 22.15 6.38
N GLY A 37 0.12 21.14 7.10
CA GLY A 37 -0.57 19.87 7.25
C GLY A 37 -0.13 18.76 6.29
N VAL A 38 1.06 18.91 5.72
CA VAL A 38 1.75 17.88 4.95
C VAL A 38 3.11 17.61 5.56
N ASP A 39 3.42 16.37 5.84
CA ASP A 39 4.78 15.93 6.17
C ASP A 39 5.33 15.11 5.01
N PHE A 40 6.53 15.44 4.58
CA PHE A 40 7.24 14.70 3.54
C PHE A 40 8.64 14.33 4.00
N VAL A 41 9.00 13.07 3.82
CA VAL A 41 10.35 12.55 4.11
C VAL A 41 10.79 11.67 2.96
N GLN A 42 12.03 11.88 2.50
CA GLN A 42 12.68 11.03 1.50
C GLN A 42 14.04 10.58 2.00
N TYR A 43 14.36 9.31 1.80
CA TYR A 43 15.63 8.72 2.21
C TYR A 43 15.92 7.46 1.42
N SER A 44 17.18 7.02 1.46
CA SER A 44 17.62 5.76 0.85
C SER A 44 18.11 4.82 1.96
N GLU A 45 17.65 3.58 1.94
CA GLU A 45 18.06 2.52 2.88
C GLU A 45 18.18 1.20 2.13
N ASN A 46 19.32 0.52 2.29
CA ASN A 46 19.61 -0.79 1.68
C ASN A 46 19.39 -0.84 0.16
N GLY A 47 19.73 0.25 -0.55
CA GLY A 47 19.58 0.35 -2.00
C GLY A 47 18.14 0.56 -2.48
N LEU A 48 17.23 0.91 -1.58
CA LEU A 48 15.87 1.34 -1.87
C LEU A 48 15.77 2.85 -1.69
N ASP A 49 15.09 3.53 -2.63
CA ASP A 49 14.68 4.91 -2.46
C ASP A 49 13.25 4.95 -1.94
N ILE A 50 13.06 5.56 -0.78
CA ILE A 50 11.78 5.56 -0.06
C ILE A 50 11.32 6.99 0.10
N SER A 51 10.10 7.27 -0.30
CA SER A 51 9.43 8.53 -0.02
C SER A 51 8.14 8.29 0.76
N ARG A 52 7.94 9.11 1.78
CA ARG A 52 6.75 9.08 2.62
C ARG A 52 6.09 10.44 2.63
N LEU A 53 4.81 10.46 2.31
CA LEU A 53 3.95 11.63 2.34
C LEU A 53 2.82 11.38 3.33
N GLU A 54 2.63 12.28 4.28
CA GLU A 54 1.49 12.25 5.20
C GLU A 54 0.61 13.47 4.99
N VAL A 55 -0.63 13.25 4.60
CA VAL A 55 -1.66 14.27 4.42
C VAL A 55 -2.52 14.30 5.67
N LYS A 56 -2.41 15.39 6.46
CA LYS A 56 -3.00 15.48 7.81
C LYS A 56 -4.24 16.35 7.89
N THR A 57 -4.44 17.25 6.94
CA THR A 57 -5.48 18.26 7.03
C THR A 57 -6.35 18.30 5.78
N ARG A 58 -7.62 18.71 5.97
CA ARG A 58 -8.56 18.92 4.88
C ARG A 58 -8.06 19.95 3.85
N LYS A 59 -7.31 20.98 4.30
CA LYS A 59 -6.70 21.96 3.41
C LYS A 59 -5.66 21.32 2.51
N ALA A 60 -4.76 20.52 3.09
CA ALA A 60 -3.75 19.76 2.35
C ALA A 60 -4.41 18.79 1.35
N ARG A 61 -5.46 18.08 1.77
CA ARG A 61 -6.25 17.22 0.88
C ARG A 61 -6.76 17.97 -0.36
N GLN A 62 -7.34 19.16 -0.18
CA GLN A 62 -7.87 19.95 -1.30
C GLN A 62 -6.78 20.46 -2.23
N GLN A 63 -5.63 20.87 -1.69
CA GLN A 63 -4.49 21.38 -2.46
C GLN A 63 -3.79 20.28 -3.25
N LEU A 64 -3.66 19.09 -2.66
CA LEU A 64 -2.97 17.95 -3.26
C LEU A 64 -3.86 17.04 -4.11
N GLY A 65 -5.17 17.18 -4.03
CA GLY A 65 -6.10 16.23 -4.63
C GLY A 65 -5.99 14.81 -4.04
N LYS A 66 -5.37 14.67 -2.85
CA LYS A 66 -5.12 13.39 -2.19
C LYS A 66 -5.87 13.32 -0.87
N GLU A 67 -6.47 12.16 -0.57
CA GLU A 67 -7.17 11.94 0.69
C GLU A 67 -6.22 12.01 1.90
N GLU A 68 -6.76 12.33 3.08
CA GLU A 68 -6.00 12.26 4.33
C GLU A 68 -5.49 10.84 4.57
N GLY A 69 -4.21 10.70 4.89
CA GLY A 69 -3.56 9.40 5.09
C GLY A 69 -2.05 9.44 4.88
N THR A 70 -1.43 8.27 5.00
CA THR A 70 0.00 8.08 4.78
C THR A 70 0.23 7.33 3.46
N TYR A 71 1.08 7.87 2.63
CA TYR A 71 1.49 7.33 1.34
C TYR A 71 2.97 7.01 1.40
N ILE A 72 3.34 5.77 1.08
CA ILE A 72 4.75 5.35 1.01
C ILE A 72 5.02 4.83 -0.39
N THR A 73 6.02 5.41 -1.03
CA THR A 73 6.55 4.91 -2.31
C THR A 73 7.92 4.29 -2.03
N VAL A 74 8.12 3.07 -2.51
CA VAL A 74 9.40 2.39 -2.46
C VAL A 74 9.82 2.10 -3.89
N GLU A 75 10.92 2.70 -4.32
CA GLU A 75 11.52 2.42 -5.62
C GLU A 75 12.52 1.28 -5.46
N LEU A 76 12.31 0.22 -6.23
CA LEU A 76 13.11 -0.99 -6.23
C LEU A 76 14.00 -1.00 -7.47
N PRO A 77 15.31 -1.32 -7.35
CA PRO A 77 16.09 -1.70 -8.51
C PRO A 77 15.50 -2.98 -9.12
N SER A 78 15.80 -3.24 -10.39
CA SER A 78 15.35 -4.48 -11.06
C SER A 78 15.60 -5.69 -10.17
N LEU A 79 14.53 -6.40 -9.83
CA LEU A 79 14.61 -7.60 -9.00
C LEU A 79 15.21 -8.71 -9.83
N THR A 80 16.45 -9.10 -9.54
CA THR A 80 17.03 -10.34 -10.03
C THR A 80 16.57 -11.49 -9.13
N ASP A 81 16.44 -12.70 -9.65
CA ASP A 81 15.83 -13.87 -9.01
C ASP A 81 16.50 -14.37 -7.70
N ASN A 82 17.47 -13.64 -7.16
CA ASN A 82 18.25 -14.01 -5.99
C ASN A 82 17.78 -13.33 -4.68
N PHE A 83 16.46 -13.17 -4.50
CA PHE A 83 15.94 -12.74 -3.21
C PHE A 83 15.96 -13.88 -2.20
N THR A 84 16.68 -13.71 -1.12
CA THR A 84 16.61 -14.59 0.05
C THR A 84 15.71 -13.96 1.11
N GLU A 85 15.13 -14.76 1.99
CA GLU A 85 14.30 -14.28 3.11
C GLU A 85 15.05 -13.32 4.05
N THR A 86 16.39 -13.33 4.01
CA THR A 86 17.28 -12.47 4.79
C THR A 86 17.71 -11.20 4.07
N ASP A 87 17.15 -10.92 2.89
CA ASP A 87 17.50 -9.71 2.13
C ASP A 87 17.09 -8.46 2.94
N GLU A 88 18.08 -7.59 3.22
CA GLU A 88 17.87 -6.36 3.99
C GLU A 88 16.84 -5.43 3.36
N ARG A 89 16.66 -5.49 2.03
CA ARG A 89 15.62 -4.75 1.32
C ARG A 89 14.22 -5.19 1.74
N LEU A 90 13.99 -6.51 1.88
CA LEU A 90 12.71 -7.03 2.37
C LEU A 90 12.45 -6.63 3.81
N ILE A 91 13.49 -6.61 4.64
CA ILE A 91 13.39 -6.13 6.02
C ILE A 91 12.99 -4.66 6.05
N THR A 92 13.59 -3.84 5.20
CA THR A 92 13.28 -2.41 5.10
C THR A 92 11.84 -2.17 4.63
N ILE A 93 11.40 -2.87 3.58
CA ILE A 93 10.00 -2.83 3.12
C ILE A 93 9.05 -3.25 4.25
N GLY A 94 9.38 -4.32 4.96
CA GLY A 94 8.60 -4.81 6.10
C GLY A 94 8.48 -3.78 7.23
N LYS A 95 9.54 -3.03 7.52
CA LYS A 95 9.51 -1.92 8.48
C LYS A 95 8.55 -0.81 8.05
N GLU A 96 8.58 -0.43 6.77
CA GLU A 96 7.68 0.60 6.25
C GLU A 96 6.22 0.16 6.28
N ILE A 97 5.92 -1.07 5.88
CA ILE A 97 4.57 -1.64 6.00
C ILE A 97 4.12 -1.65 7.47
N ARG A 98 5.00 -2.06 8.39
CA ARG A 98 4.67 -2.09 9.83
C ARG A 98 4.31 -0.71 10.37
N ARG A 99 4.93 0.36 9.91
CA ARG A 99 4.62 1.74 10.32
C ARG A 99 3.21 2.17 9.89
N LEU A 100 2.73 1.64 8.77
CA LEU A 100 1.40 1.91 8.26
C LEU A 100 0.31 1.16 9.05
N LEU A 101 0.65 0.04 9.68
CA LEU A 101 -0.34 -0.79 10.35
C LEU A 101 -0.80 -0.13 11.67
N PRO A 102 -2.12 -0.06 11.94
CA PRO A 102 -2.63 0.38 13.23
C PRO A 102 -2.18 -0.57 14.32
N VAL A 103 -2.10 -0.10 15.56
CA VAL A 103 -1.71 -0.94 16.70
C VAL A 103 -2.67 -2.12 16.86
N ASN A 104 -3.97 -1.88 16.71
CA ASN A 104 -5.02 -2.89 16.83
C ASN A 104 -6.08 -2.70 15.74
N GLY A 105 -6.91 -3.73 15.55
CA GLY A 105 -8.06 -3.69 14.65
C GLY A 105 -7.85 -4.44 13.34
N LEU A 106 -8.92 -4.43 12.55
CA LEU A 106 -8.98 -5.06 11.23
C LEU A 106 -8.06 -4.32 10.24
N VAL A 107 -7.34 -5.08 9.44
CA VAL A 107 -6.56 -4.60 8.30
C VAL A 107 -7.17 -5.16 7.02
N LEU A 108 -7.45 -4.29 6.06
CA LEU A 108 -7.80 -4.68 4.69
C LEU A 108 -6.56 -4.48 3.80
N VAL A 109 -6.09 -5.57 3.21
CA VAL A 109 -5.02 -5.55 2.21
C VAL A 109 -5.66 -5.61 0.83
N VAL A 110 -5.35 -4.63 -0.02
CA VAL A 110 -5.90 -4.55 -1.38
C VAL A 110 -4.75 -4.60 -2.38
N GLY A 111 -4.72 -5.62 -3.22
CA GLY A 111 -3.81 -5.72 -4.35
C GLY A 111 -4.40 -5.04 -5.59
N LEU A 112 -3.86 -3.87 -5.94
CA LEU A 112 -4.27 -3.13 -7.14
C LEU A 112 -3.46 -3.60 -8.35
N GLY A 113 -4.11 -3.65 -9.49
CA GLY A 113 -3.47 -3.92 -10.78
C GLY A 113 -4.13 -5.06 -11.54
N ASN A 114 -3.56 -5.34 -12.72
CA ASN A 114 -4.00 -6.41 -13.60
C ASN A 114 -3.05 -7.61 -13.49
N PRO A 115 -3.52 -8.78 -13.01
CA PRO A 115 -2.68 -9.98 -12.88
C PRO A 115 -2.15 -10.51 -14.22
N GLU A 116 -2.84 -10.20 -15.34
CA GLU A 116 -2.49 -10.62 -16.68
C GLU A 116 -1.35 -9.78 -17.31
N ILE A 117 -1.09 -8.59 -16.77
CA ILE A 117 -0.08 -7.67 -17.27
C ILE A 117 1.12 -7.67 -16.31
N THR A 118 2.28 -8.19 -16.75
CA THR A 118 3.46 -8.37 -15.90
C THR A 118 3.86 -7.13 -15.09
N PRO A 119 4.00 -5.93 -15.66
CA PRO A 119 4.36 -4.74 -14.87
C PRO A 119 3.29 -4.33 -13.85
N ASP A 120 2.04 -4.69 -14.05
CA ASP A 120 0.91 -4.32 -13.20
C ASP A 120 0.44 -5.47 -12.27
N SER A 121 1.13 -6.60 -12.29
CA SER A 121 0.71 -7.81 -11.56
C SER A 121 1.20 -7.88 -10.11
N LEU A 122 2.05 -6.94 -9.66
CA LEU A 122 2.67 -6.99 -8.34
C LEU A 122 1.63 -6.97 -7.22
N GLY A 123 0.67 -6.06 -7.27
CA GLY A 123 -0.39 -5.94 -6.26
C GLY A 123 -1.22 -7.22 -6.12
N PRO A 124 -1.85 -7.73 -7.19
CA PRO A 124 -2.62 -8.98 -7.15
C PRO A 124 -1.80 -10.19 -6.69
N LYS A 125 -0.55 -10.35 -7.17
CA LYS A 125 0.33 -11.45 -6.77
C LYS A 125 0.77 -11.35 -5.30
N THR A 126 1.01 -10.16 -4.81
CA THR A 126 1.35 -9.94 -3.39
C THR A 126 0.15 -10.23 -2.50
N SER A 127 -1.02 -9.68 -2.83
CA SER A 127 -2.23 -9.91 -2.03
C SER A 127 -2.61 -11.38 -1.96
N SER A 128 -2.43 -12.16 -3.04
CA SER A 128 -2.71 -13.60 -3.04
C SER A 128 -1.83 -14.42 -2.09
N ARG A 129 -0.72 -13.85 -1.60
CA ARG A 129 0.20 -14.50 -0.64
C ARG A 129 0.02 -14.03 0.80
N VAL A 130 -0.85 -13.06 1.04
CA VAL A 130 -1.17 -12.58 2.39
C VAL A 130 -2.16 -13.55 3.04
N LEU A 131 -1.87 -13.95 4.27
CA LEU A 131 -2.76 -14.81 5.04
C LEU A 131 -4.00 -14.02 5.51
N ALA A 132 -5.17 -14.35 4.99
CA ALA A 132 -6.43 -13.82 5.46
C ALA A 132 -6.85 -14.51 6.76
N THR A 133 -6.94 -13.74 7.85
CA THR A 133 -7.24 -14.28 9.19
C THR A 133 -8.58 -13.82 9.74
N ARG A 134 -9.26 -12.85 9.11
CA ARG A 134 -10.52 -12.27 9.62
C ARG A 134 -11.62 -13.32 9.84
N HIS A 135 -11.71 -14.31 8.96
CA HIS A 135 -12.73 -15.35 9.02
C HIS A 135 -12.40 -16.49 9.98
N ILE A 136 -11.17 -16.53 10.49
CA ILE A 136 -10.71 -17.61 11.36
C ILE A 136 -11.08 -17.23 12.81
N SER A 137 -11.99 -17.98 13.41
CA SER A 137 -12.48 -17.71 14.76
C SER A 137 -12.74 -19.02 15.53
N GLY A 138 -13.02 -18.90 16.83
CA GLY A 138 -13.42 -20.00 17.67
C GLY A 138 -12.31 -21.03 17.92
N GLU A 139 -12.68 -22.31 17.88
CA GLU A 139 -11.81 -23.43 18.24
C GLU A 139 -10.68 -23.64 17.23
N ILE A 140 -10.97 -23.43 15.94
CA ILE A 140 -9.97 -23.54 14.86
C ILE A 140 -8.86 -22.49 15.06
N ALA A 141 -9.21 -21.25 15.36
CA ALA A 141 -8.22 -20.22 15.62
C ALA A 141 -7.30 -20.60 16.80
N ARG A 142 -7.88 -21.09 17.89
CA ARG A 142 -7.13 -21.47 19.09
C ARG A 142 -6.23 -22.66 18.87
N SER A 143 -6.72 -23.71 18.22
CA SER A 143 -5.94 -24.94 17.96
C SER A 143 -4.76 -24.70 17.00
N THR A 144 -4.85 -23.72 16.11
CA THR A 144 -3.80 -23.35 15.17
C THR A 144 -2.90 -22.21 15.65
N GLY A 145 -3.23 -21.57 16.80
CA GLY A 145 -2.51 -20.39 17.29
C GLY A 145 -2.76 -19.09 16.51
N LEU A 146 -3.73 -19.10 15.58
CA LEU A 146 -4.07 -17.96 14.74
C LEU A 146 -4.94 -16.92 15.47
N ASP A 147 -5.48 -17.26 16.64
CA ASP A 147 -6.21 -16.36 17.53
C ASP A 147 -5.35 -15.19 18.06
N ARG A 148 -4.02 -15.33 17.98
CA ARG A 148 -3.06 -14.28 18.35
C ARG A 148 -2.76 -13.30 17.24
N LEU A 149 -3.17 -13.63 16.03
CA LEU A 149 -2.97 -12.77 14.87
C LEU A 149 -4.09 -11.75 14.77
N ARG A 150 -3.75 -10.56 14.28
CA ARG A 150 -4.77 -9.55 13.98
C ARG A 150 -5.70 -10.03 12.86
N PRO A 151 -6.95 -9.60 12.85
CA PRO A 151 -7.84 -9.89 11.75
C PRO A 151 -7.38 -9.16 10.47
N VAL A 152 -7.14 -9.93 9.41
CA VAL A 152 -6.73 -9.44 8.09
C VAL A 152 -7.74 -9.91 7.07
N ALA A 153 -8.32 -8.98 6.31
CA ALA A 153 -9.06 -9.24 5.09
C ALA A 153 -8.17 -8.92 3.88
N VAL A 154 -8.31 -9.67 2.81
CA VAL A 154 -7.48 -9.54 1.61
C VAL A 154 -8.37 -9.55 0.38
N MET A 155 -8.07 -8.69 -0.59
CA MET A 155 -8.72 -8.68 -1.88
C MET A 155 -7.78 -8.24 -3.00
N ALA A 156 -8.05 -8.70 -4.21
CA ALA A 156 -7.53 -8.13 -5.45
C ALA A 156 -8.73 -7.59 -6.24
N THR A 157 -8.64 -6.34 -6.68
CA THR A 157 -9.79 -5.67 -7.31
C THR A 157 -9.93 -5.97 -8.80
N GLY A 158 -8.84 -6.35 -9.45
CA GLY A 158 -8.73 -6.23 -10.90
C GLY A 158 -8.69 -4.76 -11.34
N VAL A 159 -8.88 -4.52 -12.61
CA VAL A 159 -8.93 -3.19 -13.20
C VAL A 159 -10.28 -2.91 -13.85
N THR A 160 -10.68 -1.64 -13.94
CA THR A 160 -11.98 -1.23 -14.48
C THR A 160 -12.25 -1.80 -15.87
N GLY A 161 -11.23 -1.94 -16.70
CA GLY A 161 -11.37 -2.56 -18.03
C GLY A 161 -11.77 -4.03 -18.02
N GLN A 162 -11.55 -4.76 -16.92
CA GLN A 162 -11.94 -6.16 -16.75
C GLN A 162 -13.29 -6.29 -16.02
N THR A 163 -13.51 -5.45 -15.01
CA THR A 163 -14.65 -5.56 -14.10
C THR A 163 -15.85 -4.70 -14.50
N GLY A 164 -15.61 -3.64 -15.28
CA GLY A 164 -16.62 -2.61 -15.57
C GLY A 164 -16.98 -1.74 -14.36
N ILE A 165 -16.30 -1.93 -13.21
CA ILE A 165 -16.54 -1.22 -11.96
C ILE A 165 -15.33 -0.36 -11.64
N GLU A 166 -15.56 0.88 -11.22
CA GLU A 166 -14.47 1.75 -10.79
C GLU A 166 -13.86 1.18 -9.50
N THR A 167 -12.52 1.05 -9.48
CA THR A 167 -11.79 0.35 -8.43
C THR A 167 -11.99 0.98 -7.04
N GLY A 168 -12.04 2.31 -6.96
CA GLY A 168 -12.26 3.02 -5.69
C GLY A 168 -13.67 2.79 -5.14
N GLU A 169 -14.70 2.77 -5.99
CA GLU A 169 -16.08 2.45 -5.58
C GLU A 169 -16.19 1.03 -5.04
N TYR A 170 -15.50 0.09 -5.71
CA TYR A 170 -15.46 -1.30 -5.25
C TYR A 170 -14.81 -1.42 -3.87
N ILE A 171 -13.65 -0.80 -3.67
CA ILE A 171 -12.96 -0.81 -2.36
C ILE A 171 -13.84 -0.17 -1.28
N LEU A 172 -14.45 0.97 -1.55
CA LEU A 172 -15.33 1.64 -0.59
C LEU A 172 -16.51 0.76 -0.18
N SER A 173 -17.12 0.06 -1.12
CA SER A 173 -18.23 -0.87 -0.84
C SER A 173 -17.79 -2.00 0.10
N ILE A 174 -16.62 -2.58 -0.13
CA ILE A 174 -16.04 -3.61 0.75
C ILE A 174 -15.70 -3.05 2.13
N VAL A 175 -15.12 -1.86 2.20
CA VAL A 175 -14.85 -1.19 3.48
C VAL A 175 -16.14 -1.00 4.28
N CYS A 176 -17.21 -0.53 3.65
CA CYS A 176 -18.52 -0.39 4.32
C CYS A 176 -19.01 -1.73 4.88
N LEU A 177 -18.95 -2.80 4.09
CA LEU A 177 -19.33 -4.15 4.55
C LEU A 177 -18.50 -4.63 5.74
N LEU A 178 -17.19 -4.38 5.72
CA LEU A 178 -16.31 -4.78 6.81
C LEU A 178 -16.54 -4.03 8.13
N TYR A 179 -17.10 -2.81 8.06
CA TYR A 179 -17.45 -2.03 9.24
C TYR A 179 -18.81 -2.37 9.82
N THR A 180 -19.72 -2.93 9.02
CA THR A 180 -21.08 -3.26 9.44
C THR A 180 -21.24 -4.71 9.89
N SER A 181 -20.22 -5.52 9.75
CA SER A 181 -20.17 -6.93 10.13
C SER A 181 -19.23 -7.15 11.32
#